data_12bcedde9ccc493fff0a52cf69331a3d
#
_entry.id   12bcedde9ccc493fff0a52cf69331a3d
#
_cell.length_a   1.000
_cell.length_b   1.000
_cell.length_c   1.000
_cell.angle_alpha   90.00
_cell.angle_beta   90.00
_cell.angle_gamma   90.00
#
_symmetry.space_group_name_H-M   'P 1'
#
loop_
_entity.id
_entity.type
_entity.pdbx_description
1 polymer ?
#
loop_
_entity_poly.entity_id
_entity_poly.type
_entity_poly.pdbx_seq_one_letter_code
_entity_poly.pdbx_strand_id
1 'polypeptide(L)'
;AVRGNQARNVVNAAVDERVTTTNATMRGALDDAFGPTPAGIRSAADEIASRTGPGRKAAYDAAYLTPIDYASSGGRNIEDVFSRVPNPILKASIEAANEEIMSNKALRDAGIRQILADVADDGAVTFRDLPTVPQLDQIKRGLQSVAYRNTDTFGRLNPDGARYNRLAGELRDATIDATGGANGAYAKAVAAGGDKIAEDEALKLGSGIFTEERHGFRMHF
;
A
#
# COMPACT_ATOMS: atom_id res chain seq x y z
N ALA A 1 28.44 -56.99 -10.36
CA ALA A 1 27.79 -55.92 -9.56
C ALA A 1 28.51 -54.57 -9.67
N VAL A 2 29.85 -54.50 -9.77
CA VAL A 2 30.65 -53.23 -9.79
C VAL A 2 30.41 -52.37 -11.04
N ARG A 3 30.21 -52.96 -12.22
CA ARG A 3 29.99 -52.23 -13.48
C ARG A 3 28.65 -51.50 -13.57
N GLY A 4 27.63 -52.02 -12.87
CA GLY A 4 26.31 -51.38 -12.84
C GLY A 4 26.29 -50.08 -12.03
N ASN A 5 27.08 -49.97 -10.95
CA ASN A 5 27.15 -48.78 -10.14
C ASN A 5 27.95 -47.64 -10.81
N GLN A 6 29.00 -47.99 -11.57
CA GLN A 6 29.75 -47.00 -12.34
C GLN A 6 28.90 -46.35 -13.44
N ALA A 7 28.12 -47.18 -14.18
CA ALA A 7 27.21 -46.65 -15.21
C ALA A 7 26.13 -45.72 -14.62
N ARG A 8 25.54 -46.08 -13.46
CA ARG A 8 24.58 -45.20 -12.76
C ARG A 8 25.21 -43.89 -12.29
N ASN A 9 26.41 -43.92 -11.73
CA ASN A 9 27.09 -42.72 -11.29
C ASN A 9 27.42 -41.78 -12.48
N VAL A 10 27.80 -42.30 -13.63
CA VAL A 10 28.05 -41.49 -14.84
C VAL A 10 26.74 -40.86 -15.35
N VAL A 11 25.64 -41.64 -15.37
CA VAL A 11 24.33 -41.09 -15.79
C VAL A 11 23.83 -40.04 -14.83
N ASN A 12 23.93 -40.27 -13.53
CA ASN A 12 23.52 -39.31 -12.53
C ASN A 12 24.34 -38.00 -12.61
N ALA A 13 25.67 -38.11 -12.74
CA ALA A 13 26.53 -36.95 -12.92
C ALA A 13 26.20 -36.15 -14.19
N ALA A 14 25.89 -36.83 -15.32
CA ALA A 14 25.50 -36.17 -16.55
C ALA A 14 24.10 -35.50 -16.45
N VAL A 15 23.17 -36.09 -15.70
CA VAL A 15 21.86 -35.49 -15.42
C VAL A 15 22.01 -34.26 -14.53
N ASP A 16 22.80 -34.35 -13.46
CA ASP A 16 23.03 -33.23 -12.52
C ASP A 16 23.75 -32.07 -13.23
N GLU A 17 24.75 -32.35 -14.06
CA GLU A 17 25.44 -31.36 -14.88
C GLU A 17 24.48 -30.68 -15.87
N ARG A 18 23.59 -31.43 -16.51
CA ARG A 18 22.60 -30.89 -17.45
C ARG A 18 21.58 -30.02 -16.75
N VAL A 19 21.07 -30.41 -15.59
CA VAL A 19 20.15 -29.63 -14.78
C VAL A 19 20.82 -28.32 -14.32
N THR A 20 22.05 -28.40 -13.84
CA THR A 20 22.81 -27.23 -13.37
C THR A 20 23.08 -26.24 -14.50
N THR A 21 23.51 -26.76 -15.69
CA THR A 21 23.78 -25.92 -16.87
C THR A 21 22.49 -25.30 -17.42
N THR A 22 21.40 -26.04 -17.47
CA THR A 22 20.09 -25.52 -17.92
C THR A 22 19.60 -24.41 -16.99
N ASN A 23 19.67 -24.62 -15.69
CA ASN A 23 19.29 -23.63 -14.72
C ASN A 23 20.15 -22.36 -14.77
N ALA A 24 21.46 -22.49 -14.96
CA ALA A 24 22.38 -21.37 -15.13
C ALA A 24 22.06 -20.56 -16.41
N THR A 25 21.81 -21.26 -17.51
CA THR A 25 21.47 -20.65 -18.81
C THR A 25 20.11 -19.93 -18.73
N MET A 26 19.11 -20.54 -18.09
CA MET A 26 17.81 -19.89 -17.88
C MET A 26 17.91 -18.67 -16.98
N ARG A 27 18.69 -18.73 -15.90
CA ARG A 27 18.94 -17.56 -15.05
C ARG A 27 19.64 -16.45 -15.82
N GLY A 28 20.71 -16.76 -16.57
CA GLY A 28 21.38 -15.77 -17.39
C GLY A 28 20.44 -15.11 -18.39
N ALA A 29 19.59 -15.87 -19.08
CA ALA A 29 18.62 -15.32 -20.01
C ALA A 29 17.53 -14.45 -19.31
N LEU A 30 17.14 -14.80 -18.09
CA LEU A 30 16.22 -13.98 -17.29
C LEU A 30 16.91 -12.71 -16.79
N ASP A 31 18.14 -12.81 -16.31
CA ASP A 31 18.92 -11.65 -15.84
C ASP A 31 19.23 -10.69 -17.00
N ASP A 32 19.46 -11.20 -18.21
CA ASP A 32 19.66 -10.39 -19.42
C ASP A 32 18.36 -9.70 -19.87
N ALA A 33 17.22 -10.36 -19.72
CA ALA A 33 15.91 -9.82 -20.15
C ALA A 33 15.29 -8.87 -19.13
N PHE A 34 15.46 -9.13 -17.83
CA PHE A 34 14.78 -8.44 -16.75
C PHE A 34 15.73 -7.72 -15.77
N GLY A 35 17.03 -7.82 -15.98
CA GLY A 35 18.07 -7.35 -15.07
C GLY A 35 18.45 -8.40 -14.01
N PRO A 36 19.57 -8.17 -13.30
CA PRO A 36 20.08 -9.13 -12.32
C PRO A 36 19.08 -9.37 -11.19
N THR A 37 18.86 -10.65 -10.88
CA THR A 37 17.94 -11.05 -9.80
C THR A 37 18.45 -10.51 -8.46
N PRO A 38 17.66 -9.73 -7.72
CA PRO A 38 18.05 -9.25 -6.40
C PRO A 38 18.42 -10.40 -5.47
N ALA A 39 19.43 -10.19 -4.63
CA ALA A 39 19.97 -11.23 -3.73
C ALA A 39 18.94 -11.76 -2.70
N GLY A 40 17.73 -11.20 -2.68
CA GLY A 40 16.60 -11.63 -1.87
C GLY A 40 15.46 -10.62 -1.91
N ILE A 41 14.28 -11.02 -1.41
CA ILE A 41 13.06 -10.20 -1.39
C ILE A 41 13.27 -8.86 -0.67
N ARG A 42 14.04 -8.84 0.42
CA ARG A 42 14.36 -7.63 1.16
C ARG A 42 15.18 -6.66 0.29
N SER A 43 16.18 -7.17 -0.43
CA SER A 43 17.00 -6.37 -1.34
C SER A 43 16.17 -5.80 -2.50
N ALA A 44 15.24 -6.60 -3.06
CA ALA A 44 14.32 -6.14 -4.09
C ALA A 44 13.37 -5.05 -3.57
N ALA A 45 12.83 -5.22 -2.36
CA ALA A 45 11.97 -4.22 -1.73
C ALA A 45 12.72 -2.90 -1.45
N ASP A 46 13.97 -2.99 -0.96
CA ASP A 46 14.83 -1.84 -0.71
C ASP A 46 15.19 -1.11 -2.02
N GLU A 47 15.46 -1.83 -3.09
CA GLU A 47 15.73 -1.27 -4.42
C GLU A 47 14.50 -0.54 -4.99
N ILE A 48 13.31 -1.17 -4.93
CA ILE A 48 12.05 -0.55 -5.32
C ILE A 48 11.81 0.71 -4.48
N ALA A 49 11.96 0.62 -3.17
CA ALA A 49 11.77 1.76 -2.27
C ALA A 49 12.72 2.92 -2.58
N SER A 50 13.99 2.64 -2.88
CA SER A 50 14.99 3.66 -3.24
C SER A 50 14.70 4.31 -4.59
N ARG A 51 14.24 3.54 -5.56
CA ARG A 51 13.89 4.01 -6.90
C ARG A 51 12.62 4.85 -6.93
N THR A 52 11.56 4.40 -6.26
CA THR A 52 10.23 5.03 -6.31
C THR A 52 9.99 6.04 -5.19
N GLY A 53 10.70 5.90 -4.07
CA GLY A 53 10.54 6.74 -2.88
C GLY A 53 10.65 8.23 -3.11
N PRO A 54 11.74 8.71 -3.76
CA PRO A 54 11.92 10.15 -4.00
C PRO A 54 10.82 10.78 -4.86
N GLY A 55 10.41 10.11 -5.95
CA GLY A 55 9.32 10.57 -6.82
C GLY A 55 7.98 10.63 -6.09
N ARG A 56 7.67 9.59 -5.32
CA ARG A 56 6.46 9.54 -4.48
C ARG A 56 6.47 10.65 -3.43
N LYS A 57 7.59 10.84 -2.72
CA LYS A 57 7.72 11.92 -1.75
C LYS A 57 7.47 13.27 -2.39
N ALA A 58 8.11 13.58 -3.52
CA ALA A 58 7.93 14.83 -4.23
C ALA A 58 6.47 15.05 -4.68
N ALA A 59 5.78 13.99 -5.12
CA ALA A 59 4.37 14.06 -5.50
C ALA A 59 3.47 14.40 -4.30
N TYR A 60 3.69 13.78 -3.13
CA TYR A 60 2.95 14.10 -1.92
C TYR A 60 3.30 15.49 -1.37
N ASP A 61 4.56 15.91 -1.40
CA ASP A 61 4.96 17.25 -0.98
C ASP A 61 4.23 18.32 -1.82
N ALA A 62 4.13 18.14 -3.14
CA ALA A 62 3.38 19.03 -4.02
C ALA A 62 1.87 18.99 -3.75
N ALA A 63 1.30 17.79 -3.53
CA ALA A 63 -0.11 17.61 -3.23
C ALA A 63 -0.51 18.31 -1.91
N TYR A 64 0.31 18.21 -0.90
CA TYR A 64 0.04 18.74 0.43
C TYR A 64 0.08 20.28 0.50
N LEU A 65 0.69 20.92 -0.49
CA LEU A 65 0.67 22.37 -0.65
C LEU A 65 -0.54 22.89 -1.44
N THR A 66 -1.34 21.98 -2.04
CA THR A 66 -2.48 22.39 -2.86
C THR A 66 -3.64 22.87 -1.97
N PRO A 67 -4.15 24.06 -2.18
CA PRO A 67 -5.33 24.55 -1.46
C PRO A 67 -6.58 23.79 -1.91
N ILE A 68 -7.55 23.66 -1.00
CA ILE A 68 -8.89 23.12 -1.27
C ILE A 68 -9.87 24.28 -1.41
N ASP A 69 -10.59 24.31 -2.53
CA ASP A 69 -11.75 25.18 -2.68
C ASP A 69 -13.01 24.46 -2.19
N TYR A 70 -13.35 24.70 -0.92
CA TYR A 70 -14.55 24.12 -0.32
C TYR A 70 -15.86 24.68 -0.88
N ALA A 71 -15.85 25.81 -1.59
CA ALA A 71 -17.01 26.33 -2.28
C ALA A 71 -17.26 25.66 -3.65
N SER A 72 -16.25 24.92 -4.16
CA SER A 72 -16.39 24.14 -5.40
C SER A 72 -17.30 22.91 -5.23
N SER A 73 -17.66 22.26 -6.32
CA SER A 73 -18.39 20.99 -6.28
C SER A 73 -17.59 19.90 -5.55
N GLY A 74 -16.27 19.83 -5.79
CA GLY A 74 -15.38 18.88 -5.09
C GLY A 74 -15.33 19.14 -3.60
N GLY A 75 -15.24 20.41 -3.17
CA GLY A 75 -15.28 20.76 -1.75
C GLY A 75 -16.59 20.35 -1.07
N ARG A 76 -17.74 20.61 -1.70
CA ARG A 76 -19.05 20.15 -1.21
C ARG A 76 -19.17 18.62 -1.16
N ASN A 77 -18.54 17.91 -2.07
CA ASN A 77 -18.51 16.45 -2.01
C ASN A 77 -17.73 15.93 -0.79
N ILE A 78 -16.67 16.64 -0.35
CA ILE A 78 -15.97 16.31 0.90
C ILE A 78 -16.92 16.43 2.10
N GLU A 79 -17.67 17.53 2.19
CA GLU A 79 -18.67 17.76 3.25
C GLU A 79 -19.78 16.69 3.22
N ASP A 80 -20.27 16.34 2.01
CA ASP A 80 -21.26 15.27 1.83
C ASP A 80 -20.73 13.91 2.32
N VAL A 81 -19.48 13.57 2.02
CA VAL A 81 -18.87 12.33 2.55
C VAL A 81 -18.86 12.37 4.08
N PHE A 82 -18.41 13.45 4.71
CA PHE A 82 -18.39 13.55 6.16
C PHE A 82 -19.79 13.42 6.78
N SER A 83 -20.82 13.98 6.15
CA SER A 83 -22.20 13.87 6.64
C SER A 83 -22.73 12.43 6.65
N ARG A 84 -22.17 11.54 5.82
CA ARG A 84 -22.54 10.13 5.72
C ARG A 84 -21.71 9.21 6.62
N VAL A 85 -20.60 9.70 7.18
CA VAL A 85 -19.80 8.95 8.15
C VAL A 85 -20.51 9.03 9.51
N PRO A 86 -20.81 7.89 10.18
CA PRO A 86 -21.36 7.94 11.52
C PRO A 86 -20.43 8.68 12.49
N ASN A 87 -20.98 9.54 13.35
CA ASN A 87 -20.20 10.38 14.27
C ASN A 87 -19.14 9.61 15.08
N PRO A 88 -19.42 8.43 15.68
CA PRO A 88 -18.40 7.67 16.41
C PRO A 88 -17.24 7.21 15.52
N ILE A 89 -17.54 6.91 14.25
CA ILE A 89 -16.55 6.47 13.28
C ILE A 89 -15.70 7.65 12.80
N LEU A 90 -16.33 8.80 12.55
CA LEU A 90 -15.61 10.03 12.19
C LEU A 90 -14.66 10.45 13.32
N LYS A 91 -15.15 10.46 14.58
CA LYS A 91 -14.32 10.72 15.76
C LYS A 91 -13.13 9.76 15.84
N ALA A 92 -13.37 8.45 15.78
CA ALA A 92 -12.30 7.44 15.83
C ALA A 92 -11.30 7.59 14.68
N SER A 93 -11.77 8.02 13.50
CA SER A 93 -10.91 8.25 12.33
C SER A 93 -10.03 9.50 12.50
N ILE A 94 -10.55 10.56 13.10
CA ILE A 94 -9.79 11.77 13.43
C ILE A 94 -8.77 11.47 14.54
N GLU A 95 -9.14 10.70 15.56
CA GLU A 95 -8.22 10.28 16.62
C GLU A 95 -7.05 9.47 16.04
N ALA A 96 -7.33 8.47 15.20
CA ALA A 96 -6.31 7.69 14.51
C ALA A 96 -5.42 8.54 13.58
N ALA A 97 -6.01 9.51 12.87
CA ALA A 97 -5.27 10.46 12.04
C ALA A 97 -4.33 11.34 12.88
N ASN A 98 -4.81 11.84 14.01
CA ASN A 98 -4.03 12.66 14.92
C ASN A 98 -2.91 11.87 15.60
N GLU A 99 -3.16 10.62 15.96
CA GLU A 99 -2.13 9.71 16.49
C GLU A 99 -1.01 9.50 15.47
N GLU A 100 -1.35 9.25 14.22
CA GLU A 100 -0.36 9.11 13.12
C GLU A 100 0.42 10.43 12.92
N ILE A 101 -0.25 11.59 12.88
CA ILE A 101 0.41 12.89 12.74
C ILE A 101 1.40 13.12 13.90
N MET A 102 1.04 12.76 15.11
CA MET A 102 1.87 12.97 16.30
C MET A 102 3.03 11.97 16.41
N SER A 103 2.83 10.72 16.01
CA SER A 103 3.85 9.67 16.09
C SER A 103 4.84 9.73 14.92
N ASN A 104 4.38 10.10 13.73
CA ASN A 104 5.18 10.10 12.50
C ASN A 104 6.02 11.39 12.36
N LYS A 105 7.34 11.24 12.58
CA LYS A 105 8.28 12.37 12.46
C LYS A 105 8.21 13.06 11.10
N ALA A 106 8.04 12.31 9.99
CA ALA A 106 8.02 12.89 8.66
C ALA A 106 6.82 13.82 8.43
N LEU A 107 5.65 13.48 9.00
CA LEU A 107 4.47 14.33 8.92
C LEU A 107 4.66 15.62 9.74
N ARG A 108 5.24 15.51 10.92
CA ARG A 108 5.54 16.70 11.76
C ARG A 108 6.59 17.60 11.10
N ASP A 109 7.66 17.03 10.57
CA ASP A 109 8.70 17.79 9.86
C ASP A 109 8.15 18.49 8.59
N ALA A 110 7.11 17.91 7.96
CA ALA A 110 6.37 18.53 6.88
C ALA A 110 5.38 19.62 7.35
N GLY A 111 5.31 19.90 8.65
CA GLY A 111 4.46 20.95 9.20
C GLY A 111 2.97 20.59 9.25
N ILE A 112 2.61 19.32 9.13
CA ILE A 112 1.21 18.87 9.19
C ILE A 112 0.72 18.98 10.64
N ARG A 113 -0.33 19.79 10.83
CA ARG A 113 -0.92 20.03 12.13
C ARG A 113 -2.00 19.02 12.44
N GLN A 114 -2.25 18.81 13.75
CA GLN A 114 -3.39 18.02 14.21
C GLN A 114 -4.71 18.60 13.69
N ILE A 115 -5.67 17.70 13.50
CA ILE A 115 -7.03 18.02 13.12
C ILE A 115 -7.80 18.42 14.39
N LEU A 116 -8.27 19.65 14.42
CA LEU A 116 -9.06 20.16 15.54
C LEU A 116 -10.54 19.98 15.25
N ALA A 117 -11.21 19.23 16.10
CA ALA A 117 -12.65 19.02 16.02
C ALA A 117 -13.26 19.03 17.41
N ASP A 118 -14.45 19.62 17.51
CA ASP A 118 -15.29 19.58 18.70
C ASP A 118 -16.27 18.41 18.59
N VAL A 119 -16.53 17.75 19.71
CA VAL A 119 -17.53 16.69 19.82
C VAL A 119 -18.62 17.17 20.76
N ALA A 120 -19.80 17.33 20.24
CA ALA A 120 -20.99 17.75 21.05
C ALA A 120 -21.49 16.58 21.92
N ASP A 121 -22.37 16.87 22.87
CA ASP A 121 -22.94 15.89 23.81
C ASP A 121 -23.72 14.76 23.08
N ASP A 122 -24.31 15.08 21.93
CA ASP A 122 -24.99 14.11 21.05
C ASP A 122 -24.01 13.31 20.17
N GLY A 123 -22.69 13.54 20.30
CA GLY A 123 -21.64 12.92 19.56
C GLY A 123 -21.36 13.54 18.20
N ALA A 124 -22.06 14.63 17.81
CA ALA A 124 -21.79 15.31 16.55
C ALA A 124 -20.36 15.89 16.53
N VAL A 125 -19.68 15.69 15.40
CA VAL A 125 -18.30 16.13 15.20
C VAL A 125 -18.29 17.35 14.29
N THR A 126 -17.70 18.44 14.76
CA THR A 126 -17.57 19.70 14.00
C THR A 126 -16.10 20.09 13.93
N PHE A 127 -15.59 20.27 12.71
CA PHE A 127 -14.22 20.77 12.53
C PHE A 127 -14.13 22.25 12.92
N ARG A 128 -13.09 22.61 13.70
CA ARG A 128 -12.83 24.02 14.04
C ARG A 128 -12.26 24.78 12.85
N ASP A 129 -11.41 24.10 12.08
CA ASP A 129 -10.83 24.60 10.82
C ASP A 129 -11.12 23.59 9.72
N LEU A 130 -11.38 24.07 8.51
CA LEU A 130 -11.56 23.20 7.35
C LEU A 130 -10.28 22.37 7.11
N PRO A 131 -10.38 21.04 7.00
CA PRO A 131 -9.21 20.18 6.85
C PRO A 131 -8.42 20.47 5.57
N THR A 132 -7.10 20.49 5.67
CA THR A 132 -6.18 20.60 4.52
C THR A 132 -6.04 19.26 3.82
N VAL A 133 -5.45 19.25 2.60
CA VAL A 133 -5.20 18.00 1.84
C VAL A 133 -4.45 16.94 2.67
N PRO A 134 -3.34 17.27 3.38
CA PRO A 134 -2.68 16.26 4.21
C PRO A 134 -3.56 15.76 5.36
N GLN A 135 -4.38 16.62 5.96
CA GLN A 135 -5.32 16.21 7.02
C GLN A 135 -6.42 15.29 6.47
N LEU A 136 -6.98 15.58 5.28
CA LEU A 136 -7.94 14.70 4.62
C LEU A 136 -7.33 13.35 4.27
N ASP A 137 -6.06 13.31 3.81
CA ASP A 137 -5.35 12.05 3.56
C ASP A 137 -5.20 11.23 4.84
N GLN A 138 -4.91 11.86 5.99
CA GLN A 138 -4.83 11.16 7.27
C GLN A 138 -6.22 10.72 7.78
N ILE A 139 -7.28 11.52 7.63
CA ILE A 139 -8.66 11.10 7.97
C ILE A 139 -9.07 9.89 7.13
N LYS A 140 -8.78 9.91 5.83
CA LYS A 140 -9.02 8.76 4.94
C LYS A 140 -8.34 7.49 5.45
N ARG A 141 -7.06 7.59 5.86
CA ARG A 141 -6.31 6.45 6.45
C ARG A 141 -6.91 6.03 7.79
N GLY A 142 -7.37 6.98 8.59
CA GLY A 142 -8.12 6.71 9.83
C GLY A 142 -9.40 5.91 9.55
N LEU A 143 -10.20 6.30 8.55
CA LEU A 143 -11.38 5.56 8.11
C LEU A 143 -11.02 4.13 7.66
N GLN A 144 -9.94 3.96 6.90
CA GLN A 144 -9.44 2.65 6.49
C GLN A 144 -9.00 1.81 7.71
N SER A 145 -8.30 2.41 8.68
CA SER A 145 -7.91 1.73 9.92
C SER A 145 -9.14 1.23 10.69
N VAL A 146 -10.18 2.07 10.83
CA VAL A 146 -11.45 1.66 11.45
C VAL A 146 -12.13 0.56 10.64
N ALA A 147 -12.14 0.66 9.31
CA ALA A 147 -12.68 -0.37 8.43
C ALA A 147 -12.01 -1.73 8.65
N TYR A 148 -10.69 -1.78 8.70
CA TYR A 148 -9.93 -3.02 8.90
C TYR A 148 -10.03 -3.61 10.31
N ARG A 149 -10.50 -2.86 11.30
CA ARG A 149 -10.89 -3.42 12.61
C ARG A 149 -12.24 -4.12 12.58
N ASN A 150 -13.04 -3.87 11.53
CA ASN A 150 -14.36 -4.46 11.30
C ASN A 150 -14.26 -5.62 10.28
N THR A 151 -13.58 -6.68 10.68
CA THR A 151 -13.41 -7.90 9.89
C THR A 151 -14.19 -9.08 10.49
N ASP A 152 -14.51 -10.05 9.65
CA ASP A 152 -15.03 -11.35 10.06
C ASP A 152 -13.90 -12.24 10.63
N THR A 153 -14.25 -13.44 11.09
CA THR A 153 -13.31 -14.44 11.62
C THR A 153 -12.28 -14.92 10.59
N PHE A 154 -12.48 -14.64 9.31
CA PHE A 154 -11.58 -14.97 8.21
C PHE A 154 -10.73 -13.77 7.75
N GLY A 155 -10.78 -12.64 8.47
CA GLY A 155 -10.05 -11.43 8.13
C GLY A 155 -10.62 -10.63 6.96
N ARG A 156 -11.85 -10.96 6.48
CA ARG A 156 -12.54 -10.19 5.44
C ARG A 156 -13.36 -9.08 6.07
N LEU A 157 -13.44 -7.94 5.40
CA LEU A 157 -14.29 -6.84 5.88
C LEU A 157 -15.74 -7.32 6.04
N ASN A 158 -16.30 -7.09 7.22
CA ASN A 158 -17.73 -7.25 7.43
C ASN A 158 -18.50 -6.09 6.71
N PRO A 159 -19.84 -6.10 6.67
CA PRO A 159 -20.60 -5.05 5.96
C PRO A 159 -20.28 -3.63 6.40
N ASP A 160 -20.03 -3.41 7.70
CA ASP A 160 -19.66 -2.10 8.24
C ASP A 160 -18.24 -1.71 7.81
N GLY A 161 -17.28 -2.62 7.92
CA GLY A 161 -15.91 -2.43 7.42
C GLY A 161 -15.88 -2.09 5.93
N ALA A 162 -16.68 -2.82 5.11
CA ALA A 162 -16.81 -2.54 3.68
C ALA A 162 -17.41 -1.15 3.42
N ARG A 163 -18.41 -0.73 4.21
CA ARG A 163 -19.01 0.60 4.15
C ARG A 163 -17.98 1.70 4.46
N TYR A 164 -17.21 1.55 5.55
CA TYR A 164 -16.22 2.57 5.96
C TYR A 164 -15.06 2.64 4.97
N ASN A 165 -14.61 1.51 4.44
CA ASN A 165 -13.59 1.49 3.39
C ASN A 165 -14.05 2.19 2.10
N ARG A 166 -15.33 2.04 1.72
CA ARG A 166 -15.92 2.76 0.60
C ARG A 166 -15.96 4.26 0.86
N LEU A 167 -16.39 4.71 2.05
CA LEU A 167 -16.39 6.13 2.43
C LEU A 167 -14.98 6.72 2.40
N ALA A 168 -13.94 5.96 2.79
CA ALA A 168 -12.55 6.38 2.63
C ALA A 168 -12.15 6.55 1.16
N GLY A 169 -12.63 5.69 0.27
CA GLY A 169 -12.48 5.82 -1.18
C GLY A 169 -13.17 7.07 -1.73
N GLU A 170 -14.41 7.31 -1.34
CA GLU A 170 -15.18 8.48 -1.74
C GLU A 170 -14.55 9.80 -1.23
N LEU A 171 -13.99 9.80 -0.02
CA LEU A 171 -13.24 10.95 0.51
C LEU A 171 -11.99 11.24 -0.32
N ARG A 172 -11.24 10.19 -0.71
CA ARG A 172 -10.11 10.34 -1.62
C ARG A 172 -10.53 10.97 -2.94
N ASP A 173 -11.61 10.46 -3.54
CA ASP A 173 -12.08 10.90 -4.85
C ASP A 173 -12.59 12.35 -4.80
N ALA A 174 -13.35 12.70 -3.75
CA ALA A 174 -13.77 14.07 -3.51
C ALA A 174 -12.58 15.03 -3.30
N THR A 175 -11.52 14.57 -2.60
CA THR A 175 -10.29 15.36 -2.44
C THR A 175 -9.56 15.55 -3.76
N ILE A 176 -9.52 14.52 -4.62
CA ILE A 176 -8.98 14.63 -5.98
C ILE A 176 -9.74 15.70 -6.76
N ASP A 177 -11.08 15.64 -6.75
CA ASP A 177 -11.93 16.61 -7.46
C ASP A 177 -11.73 18.05 -6.96
N ALA A 178 -11.62 18.22 -5.64
CA ALA A 178 -11.42 19.53 -5.01
C ALA A 178 -10.01 20.12 -5.23
N THR A 179 -9.06 19.31 -5.71
CA THR A 179 -7.65 19.70 -5.91
C THR A 179 -7.20 19.66 -7.36
N GLY A 180 -8.13 19.80 -8.32
CA GLY A 180 -7.84 19.88 -9.75
C GLY A 180 -8.13 18.61 -10.55
N GLY A 181 -8.88 17.67 -9.96
CA GLY A 181 -9.34 16.45 -10.62
C GLY A 181 -8.19 15.48 -10.97
N ALA A 182 -8.39 14.66 -11.99
CA ALA A 182 -7.45 13.60 -12.37
C ALA A 182 -6.02 14.08 -12.72
N ASN A 183 -5.87 15.33 -13.12
CA ASN A 183 -4.57 15.94 -13.45
C ASN A 183 -3.95 16.71 -12.28
N GLY A 184 -4.65 16.81 -11.15
CA GLY A 184 -4.22 17.52 -9.94
C GLY A 184 -3.03 16.85 -9.26
N ALA A 185 -2.36 17.62 -8.40
CA ALA A 185 -1.19 17.13 -7.66
C ALA A 185 -1.55 15.96 -6.74
N TYR A 186 -2.71 16.00 -6.08
CA TYR A 186 -3.14 14.92 -5.18
C TYR A 186 -3.47 13.63 -5.95
N ALA A 187 -4.09 13.71 -7.14
CA ALA A 187 -4.31 12.54 -7.99
C ALA A 187 -2.99 11.86 -8.37
N LYS A 188 -1.97 12.64 -8.74
CA LYS A 188 -0.63 12.13 -9.06
C LYS A 188 0.05 11.48 -7.86
N ALA A 189 -0.11 12.07 -6.67
CA ALA A 189 0.44 11.50 -5.43
C ALA A 189 -0.24 10.17 -5.08
N VAL A 190 -1.56 10.07 -5.23
CA VAL A 190 -2.34 8.83 -5.01
C VAL A 190 -1.91 7.75 -6.00
N ALA A 191 -1.74 8.06 -7.28
CA ALA A 191 -1.25 7.12 -8.28
C ALA A 191 0.14 6.60 -7.93
N ALA A 192 1.10 7.49 -7.61
CA ALA A 192 2.45 7.10 -7.18
C ALA A 192 2.46 6.24 -5.90
N GLY A 193 1.46 6.42 -5.01
CA GLY A 193 1.26 5.55 -3.84
C GLY A 193 0.70 4.18 -4.20
N GLY A 194 -0.21 4.12 -5.18
CA GLY A 194 -0.81 2.89 -5.69
C GLY A 194 0.20 1.99 -6.39
N ASP A 195 1.08 2.56 -7.20
CA ASP A 195 2.14 1.83 -7.90
C ASP A 195 3.04 1.06 -6.91
N LYS A 196 3.40 1.69 -5.77
CA LYS A 196 4.17 1.00 -4.72
C LYS A 196 3.43 -0.18 -4.13
N ILE A 197 2.13 -0.06 -3.87
CA ILE A 197 1.33 -1.15 -3.30
C ILE A 197 1.31 -2.32 -4.28
N ALA A 198 1.10 -2.06 -5.57
CA ALA A 198 1.11 -3.10 -6.61
C ALA A 198 2.48 -3.78 -6.73
N GLU A 199 3.58 -3.03 -6.64
CA GLU A 199 4.94 -3.57 -6.63
C GLU A 199 5.21 -4.44 -5.40
N ASP A 200 4.82 -3.98 -4.19
CA ASP A 200 4.94 -4.75 -2.93
C ASP A 200 4.10 -6.04 -2.96
N GLU A 201 2.90 -6.00 -3.54
CA GLU A 201 2.04 -7.18 -3.71
C GLU A 201 2.63 -8.16 -4.72
N ALA A 202 3.15 -7.69 -5.85
CA ALA A 202 3.81 -8.52 -6.84
C ALA A 202 5.04 -9.23 -6.25
N LEU A 203 5.84 -8.53 -5.42
CA LEU A 203 6.97 -9.12 -4.70
C LEU A 203 6.52 -10.22 -3.73
N LYS A 204 5.45 -9.99 -2.98
CA LYS A 204 4.90 -10.98 -2.02
C LYS A 204 4.39 -12.23 -2.77
N LEU A 205 3.65 -12.04 -3.86
CA LEU A 205 3.17 -13.15 -4.70
C LEU A 205 4.33 -13.94 -5.30
N GLY A 206 5.30 -13.25 -5.89
CA GLY A 206 6.51 -13.88 -6.44
C GLY A 206 7.26 -14.67 -5.38
N SER A 207 7.40 -14.14 -4.16
CA SER A 207 8.06 -14.84 -3.05
C SER A 207 7.32 -16.07 -2.57
N GLY A 208 5.98 -16.04 -2.57
CA GLY A 208 5.13 -17.18 -2.19
C GLY A 208 5.33 -18.36 -3.12
N ILE A 209 5.34 -18.11 -4.44
CA ILE A 209 5.56 -19.14 -5.47
C ILE A 209 6.90 -19.83 -5.27
N PHE A 210 7.98 -19.05 -5.04
CA PHE A 210 9.33 -19.63 -4.86
C PHE A 210 9.56 -20.35 -3.52
N THR A 211 8.75 -20.06 -2.49
CA THR A 211 8.83 -20.75 -1.18
C THR A 211 8.04 -22.04 -1.16
N GLU A 212 6.91 -22.13 -1.85
CA GLU A 212 6.11 -23.35 -1.95
C GLU A 212 6.82 -24.44 -2.77
N GLU A 213 7.54 -24.10 -3.83
CA GLU A 213 8.35 -25.08 -4.60
C GLU A 213 9.46 -25.72 -3.76
N ARG A 214 10.00 -25.05 -2.73
CA ARG A 214 11.00 -25.66 -1.83
C ARG A 214 10.42 -26.69 -0.86
N HIS A 215 9.12 -26.69 -0.60
CA HIS A 215 8.46 -27.63 0.32
C HIS A 215 7.77 -28.79 -0.39
N GLY A 216 7.55 -28.70 -1.71
CA GLY A 216 6.84 -29.73 -2.48
C GLY A 216 7.69 -30.92 -2.96
N PHE A 217 9.01 -30.89 -2.83
CA PHE A 217 9.89 -31.95 -3.36
C PHE A 217 10.60 -32.74 -2.24
N ARG A 218 9.86 -33.18 -1.22
CA ARG A 218 10.26 -34.34 -0.41
C ARG A 218 9.50 -35.55 -0.94
N MET A 219 10.03 -36.17 -1.98
CA MET A 219 9.61 -37.53 -2.30
C MET A 219 10.14 -38.47 -1.22
N HIS A 220 9.24 -39.10 -0.52
CA HIS A 220 9.54 -40.29 0.26
C HIS A 220 9.86 -41.45 -0.70
N PHE A 221 11.06 -41.94 -0.65
CA PHE A 221 11.45 -43.27 -1.10
C PHE A 221 11.61 -44.20 0.10
#